data_535eddc47f91a8cf73378bf0f13b9c2f
#
_entry.id   535eddc47f91a8cf73378bf0f13b9c2f
#
_cell.length_a   1.000
_cell.length_b   1.000
_cell.length_c   1.000
_cell.angle_alpha   90.00
_cell.angle_beta   90.00
_cell.angle_gamma   90.00
#
_symmetry.space_group_name_H-M   'P 1'
#
loop_
_entity.id
_entity.type
_entity.pdbx_description
1 polymer ?
#
loop_
_entity_poly.entity_id
_entity_poly.type
_entity_poly.pdbx_seq_one_letter_code
_entity_poly.pdbx_strand_id
1 'polypeptide(L)'
;EQAPTPEAKHLAEQAQLQAERNRAYDSKNLELHRSVVLRLTEQIRNCILVHQQPNARVARSGNLDPERVWRTVMDDDRVFRCAEEENHPSFTVDLLLDASASRLHCQEVIAAQGSILAQSLAACGIPVRVSCFSSLRGYTVLRVLKGFKEKSLQGICQYFASGWNRDGLALRAAGDLIDFDPGPAARHLLILLTDASPNDSRRIPPSAENPLGCGYEDAAGVADTAAQVRALQRMGIRVSAVFMGEDGSAGAAAQIYGKNMARIRGMDQLARAAGRLIQNEIRELGD
;
A
#
# COMPACT_ATOMS: atom_id res chain seq x y z
N GLU A 1 -22.70 -15.92 -22.24
CA GLU A 1 -21.99 -14.60 -22.06
C GLU A 1 -22.72 -13.56 -22.89
N GLN A 2 -23.21 -12.51 -22.26
CA GLN A 2 -23.81 -11.37 -22.97
C GLN A 2 -22.70 -10.57 -23.65
N ALA A 3 -22.90 -10.19 -24.90
CA ALA A 3 -21.96 -9.32 -25.62
C ALA A 3 -21.78 -7.98 -24.87
N PRO A 4 -20.53 -7.47 -24.75
CA PRO A 4 -20.28 -6.22 -24.05
C PRO A 4 -21.02 -5.05 -24.73
N THR A 5 -21.58 -4.16 -23.91
CA THR A 5 -22.28 -2.96 -24.41
C THR A 5 -21.29 -2.05 -25.15
N PRO A 6 -21.77 -1.18 -26.08
CA PRO A 6 -20.92 -0.22 -26.78
C PRO A 6 -20.07 0.64 -25.83
N GLU A 7 -20.65 1.04 -24.68
CA GLU A 7 -19.95 1.83 -23.65
C GLU A 7 -18.85 1.02 -22.97
N ALA A 8 -19.09 -0.28 -22.69
CA ALA A 8 -18.08 -1.14 -22.11
C ALA A 8 -16.91 -1.39 -23.08
N LYS A 9 -17.20 -1.49 -24.39
CA LYS A 9 -16.15 -1.58 -25.44
C LYS A 9 -15.32 -0.32 -25.47
N HIS A 10 -15.98 0.85 -25.52
CA HIS A 10 -15.28 2.14 -25.52
C HIS A 10 -14.39 2.32 -24.29
N LEU A 11 -14.89 1.98 -23.08
CA LEU A 11 -14.10 2.05 -21.85
C LEU A 11 -12.89 1.12 -21.89
N ALA A 12 -13.04 -0.09 -22.43
CA ALA A 12 -11.94 -1.03 -22.60
C ALA A 12 -10.88 -0.53 -23.60
N GLU A 13 -11.29 0.09 -24.70
CA GLU A 13 -10.38 0.72 -25.66
C GLU A 13 -9.60 1.88 -25.03
N GLN A 14 -10.26 2.74 -24.25
CA GLN A 14 -9.59 3.83 -23.52
C GLN A 14 -8.60 3.30 -22.48
N ALA A 15 -8.95 2.23 -21.76
CA ALA A 15 -8.07 1.60 -20.81
C ALA A 15 -6.82 0.99 -21.49
N GLN A 16 -6.98 0.41 -22.68
CA GLN A 16 -5.87 -0.14 -23.46
C GLN A 16 -4.93 0.98 -23.94
N LEU A 17 -5.48 2.06 -24.51
CA LEU A 17 -4.70 3.22 -24.92
C LEU A 17 -3.94 3.85 -23.76
N GLN A 18 -4.58 3.93 -22.59
CA GLN A 18 -3.93 4.44 -21.38
C GLN A 18 -2.80 3.51 -20.92
N ALA A 19 -2.97 2.20 -20.99
CA ALA A 19 -1.91 1.25 -20.67
C ALA A 19 -0.67 1.42 -21.57
N GLU A 20 -0.86 1.75 -22.85
CA GLU A 20 0.23 2.07 -23.76
C GLU A 20 0.95 3.38 -23.37
N ARG A 21 0.18 4.42 -23.01
CA ARG A 21 0.72 5.69 -22.50
C ARG A 21 1.53 5.49 -21.21
N ASN A 22 1.02 4.69 -20.27
CA ASN A 22 1.73 4.37 -19.04
C ASN A 22 3.08 3.69 -19.32
N ARG A 23 3.14 2.73 -20.25
CA ARG A 23 4.40 2.08 -20.67
C ARG A 23 5.36 3.06 -21.34
N ALA A 24 4.83 3.91 -22.23
CA ALA A 24 5.64 4.92 -22.91
C ALA A 24 6.24 5.93 -21.92
N TYR A 25 5.44 6.36 -20.94
CA TYR A 25 5.89 7.25 -19.87
C TYR A 25 6.99 6.61 -19.02
N ASP A 26 6.82 5.35 -18.61
CA ASP A 26 7.82 4.61 -17.84
C ASP A 26 9.13 4.46 -18.60
N SER A 27 9.05 4.09 -19.88
CA SER A 27 10.22 3.98 -20.76
C SER A 27 10.95 5.31 -20.93
N LYS A 28 10.22 6.41 -21.10
CA LYS A 28 10.79 7.76 -21.25
C LYS A 28 11.51 8.25 -20.00
N ASN A 29 11.04 7.84 -18.81
CA ASN A 29 11.58 8.28 -17.52
C ASN A 29 12.40 7.19 -16.80
N LEU A 30 12.86 6.18 -17.52
CA LEU A 30 13.50 4.97 -16.98
C LEU A 30 14.65 5.26 -16.02
N GLU A 31 15.55 6.18 -16.36
CA GLU A 31 16.71 6.53 -15.52
C GLU A 31 16.29 7.21 -14.21
N LEU A 32 15.31 8.11 -14.29
CA LEU A 32 14.74 8.75 -13.11
C LEU A 32 14.10 7.70 -12.20
N HIS A 33 13.27 6.82 -12.77
CA HIS A 33 12.58 5.78 -12.02
C HIS A 33 13.57 4.82 -11.34
N ARG A 34 14.62 4.37 -12.06
CA ARG A 34 15.71 3.56 -11.50
C ARG A 34 16.38 4.23 -10.31
N SER A 35 16.72 5.51 -10.44
CA SER A 35 17.32 6.29 -9.36
C SER A 35 16.42 6.36 -8.11
N VAL A 36 15.11 6.57 -8.31
CA VAL A 36 14.13 6.60 -7.21
C VAL A 36 13.99 5.22 -6.56
N VAL A 37 13.93 4.15 -7.36
CA VAL A 37 13.87 2.75 -6.88
C VAL A 37 15.10 2.42 -6.04
N LEU A 38 16.32 2.71 -6.53
CA LEU A 38 17.55 2.45 -5.78
C LEU A 38 17.55 3.18 -4.43
N ARG A 39 17.24 4.46 -4.43
CA ARG A 39 17.20 5.27 -3.21
C ARG A 39 16.18 4.74 -2.20
N LEU A 40 14.98 4.40 -2.64
CA LEU A 40 13.93 3.86 -1.77
C LEU A 40 14.30 2.47 -1.25
N THR A 41 14.86 1.62 -2.10
CA THR A 41 15.33 0.28 -1.71
C THR A 41 16.41 0.36 -0.63
N GLU A 42 17.39 1.26 -0.79
CA GLU A 42 18.43 1.48 0.23
C GLU A 42 17.84 1.97 1.55
N GLN A 43 16.91 2.91 1.51
CA GLN A 43 16.25 3.41 2.72
C GLN A 43 15.50 2.31 3.47
N ILE A 44 14.71 1.49 2.75
CA ILE A 44 13.97 0.38 3.35
C ILE A 44 14.94 -0.67 3.91
N ARG A 45 15.95 -1.07 3.13
CA ARG A 45 16.94 -2.08 3.55
C ARG A 45 17.70 -1.64 4.80
N ASN A 46 18.17 -0.40 4.85
CA ASN A 46 18.85 0.14 6.02
C ASN A 46 17.95 0.14 7.25
N CYS A 47 16.66 0.46 7.08
CA CYS A 47 15.70 0.42 8.17
C CYS A 47 15.50 -1.01 8.68
N ILE A 48 15.33 -1.98 7.79
CA ILE A 48 15.20 -3.39 8.14
C ILE A 48 16.43 -3.86 8.92
N LEU A 49 17.63 -3.56 8.44
CA LEU A 49 18.89 -3.95 9.10
C LEU A 49 19.04 -3.36 10.52
N VAL A 50 18.60 -2.11 10.72
CA VAL A 50 18.66 -1.46 12.04
C VAL A 50 17.65 -2.07 13.03
N HIS A 51 16.49 -2.51 12.55
CA HIS A 51 15.41 -3.04 13.40
C HIS A 51 15.35 -4.56 13.46
N GLN A 52 16.07 -5.29 12.59
CA GLN A 52 16.34 -6.70 12.78
C GLN A 52 17.40 -6.85 13.87
N GLN A 53 16.99 -6.86 15.12
CA GLN A 53 17.84 -7.42 16.17
C GLN A 53 17.99 -8.91 15.87
N PRO A 54 19.23 -9.42 15.74
CA PRO A 54 19.41 -10.85 15.62
C PRO A 54 18.83 -11.48 16.89
N ASN A 55 17.74 -12.22 16.75
CA ASN A 55 17.23 -13.07 17.82
C ASN A 55 18.30 -14.12 18.08
N ALA A 56 19.21 -13.81 19.00
CA ALA A 56 20.26 -14.71 19.42
C ALA A 56 19.60 -15.82 20.24
N ARG A 57 19.24 -16.91 19.58
CA ARG A 57 18.75 -18.11 20.26
C ARG A 57 19.93 -18.82 20.94
N VAL A 58 19.73 -19.16 22.20
CA VAL A 58 20.71 -19.99 22.91
C VAL A 58 20.67 -21.39 22.33
N ALA A 59 21.79 -21.85 21.81
CA ALA A 59 21.94 -23.13 21.10
C ALA A 59 23.12 -23.95 21.63
N ARG A 60 23.22 -25.19 21.17
CA ARG A 60 24.35 -26.07 21.47
C ARG A 60 25.53 -25.92 20.49
N SER A 61 25.35 -25.09 19.44
CA SER A 61 26.37 -24.80 18.43
C SER A 61 26.22 -23.39 17.93
N GLY A 62 27.28 -22.73 17.45
CA GLY A 62 27.29 -21.35 16.96
C GLY A 62 28.44 -20.56 17.58
N ASN A 63 28.25 -19.25 17.78
CA ASN A 63 29.21 -18.39 18.45
C ASN A 63 29.13 -18.58 19.96
N LEU A 64 30.26 -18.88 20.59
CA LEU A 64 30.34 -19.06 22.04
C LEU A 64 29.89 -17.78 22.76
N ASP A 65 28.99 -17.89 23.73
CA ASP A 65 28.60 -16.82 24.61
C ASP A 65 29.46 -16.82 25.89
N PRO A 66 30.43 -15.90 26.01
CA PRO A 66 31.36 -15.89 27.17
C PRO A 66 30.65 -15.76 28.51
N GLU A 67 29.48 -15.08 28.54
CA GLU A 67 28.71 -14.91 29.76
C GLU A 67 27.98 -16.17 30.22
N ARG A 68 27.88 -17.17 29.35
CA ARG A 68 27.17 -18.43 29.61
C ARG A 68 28.06 -19.65 29.72
N VAL A 69 29.36 -19.53 29.44
CA VAL A 69 30.32 -20.65 29.50
C VAL A 69 30.34 -21.36 30.85
N TRP A 70 30.14 -20.62 31.95
CA TRP A 70 30.05 -21.20 33.29
C TRP A 70 28.94 -22.23 33.48
N ARG A 71 27.89 -22.21 32.60
CA ARG A 71 26.78 -23.18 32.66
C ARG A 71 27.20 -24.60 32.25
N THR A 72 28.28 -24.74 31.51
CA THR A 72 28.81 -26.07 31.18
C THR A 72 29.23 -26.88 32.43
N VAL A 73 29.56 -26.20 33.52
CA VAL A 73 29.86 -26.84 34.82
C VAL A 73 28.60 -27.42 35.46
N MET A 74 27.40 -26.98 34.97
CA MET A 74 26.10 -27.45 35.44
C MET A 74 25.41 -28.38 34.41
N ASP A 75 26.17 -29.01 33.51
CA ASP A 75 25.68 -29.86 32.42
C ASP A 75 24.68 -29.19 31.44
N ASP A 76 24.72 -27.86 31.33
CA ASP A 76 23.95 -27.13 30.31
C ASP A 76 24.84 -26.76 29.11
N ASP A 77 24.74 -27.55 28.04
CA ASP A 77 25.53 -27.39 26.82
C ASP A 77 25.09 -26.21 25.95
N ARG A 78 24.01 -25.50 26.33
CA ARG A 78 23.46 -24.38 25.58
C ARG A 78 24.18 -23.07 25.91
N VAL A 79 25.44 -23.01 25.53
CA VAL A 79 26.37 -21.89 25.78
C VAL A 79 26.72 -21.12 24.50
N PHE A 80 26.09 -21.46 23.38
CA PHE A 80 26.33 -20.80 22.11
C PHE A 80 25.17 -19.88 21.77
N ARG A 81 25.45 -18.78 21.10
CA ARG A 81 24.49 -17.92 20.43
C ARG A 81 24.44 -18.33 18.95
N CYS A 82 23.31 -18.80 18.49
CA CYS A 82 23.01 -18.96 17.07
C CYS A 82 22.15 -17.75 16.64
N ALA A 83 22.67 -16.96 15.72
CA ALA A 83 21.86 -15.94 15.07
C ALA A 83 20.93 -16.67 14.09
N GLU A 84 19.65 -16.79 14.41
CA GLU A 84 18.64 -17.09 13.40
C GLU A 84 18.48 -15.81 12.57
N GLU A 85 19.09 -15.78 11.40
CA GLU A 85 18.76 -14.81 10.38
C GLU A 85 17.36 -15.17 9.87
N GLU A 86 16.32 -14.67 10.52
CA GLU A 86 15.00 -14.55 9.88
C GLU A 86 15.11 -13.49 8.79
N ASN A 87 15.61 -13.90 7.62
CA ASN A 87 15.83 -13.07 6.45
C ASN A 87 14.52 -12.68 5.73
N HIS A 88 13.35 -12.85 6.36
CA HIS A 88 12.07 -12.52 5.76
C HIS A 88 11.42 -11.36 6.48
N PRO A 89 11.01 -10.33 5.74
CA PRO A 89 10.20 -9.26 6.33
C PRO A 89 8.93 -9.87 6.92
N SER A 90 8.66 -9.51 8.18
CA SER A 90 7.53 -10.06 8.94
C SER A 90 6.17 -9.49 8.53
N PHE A 91 6.10 -8.76 7.42
CA PHE A 91 4.87 -8.10 6.93
C PHE A 91 4.73 -8.15 5.41
N THR A 92 3.49 -8.07 4.94
CA THR A 92 3.13 -7.88 3.54
C THR A 92 2.65 -6.46 3.32
N VAL A 93 2.78 -5.98 2.08
CA VAL A 93 2.31 -4.65 1.68
C VAL A 93 1.24 -4.76 0.60
N ASP A 94 0.11 -4.12 0.83
CA ASP A 94 -0.94 -3.88 -0.14
C ASP A 94 -0.88 -2.42 -0.59
N LEU A 95 -0.59 -2.17 -1.87
CA LEU A 95 -0.68 -0.84 -2.47
C LEU A 95 -2.06 -0.66 -3.08
N LEU A 96 -2.78 0.35 -2.65
CA LEU A 96 -4.10 0.69 -3.17
C LEU A 96 -4.06 2.04 -3.88
N LEU A 97 -4.25 2.02 -5.20
CA LEU A 97 -4.19 3.20 -6.05
C LEU A 97 -5.59 3.75 -6.28
N ASP A 98 -5.81 5.00 -5.94
CA ASP A 98 -7.02 5.71 -6.31
C ASP A 98 -7.05 5.91 -7.83
N ALA A 99 -8.08 5.35 -8.48
CA ALA A 99 -8.30 5.42 -9.92
C ALA A 99 -9.58 6.19 -10.27
N SER A 100 -9.93 7.20 -9.48
CA SER A 100 -11.04 8.12 -9.75
C SER A 100 -10.74 9.09 -10.89
N ALA A 101 -11.77 9.71 -11.43
CA ALA A 101 -11.66 10.66 -12.53
C ALA A 101 -10.82 11.90 -12.19
N SER A 102 -10.68 12.27 -10.92
CA SER A 102 -9.77 13.33 -10.48
C SER A 102 -8.32 13.06 -10.85
N ARG A 103 -7.97 11.78 -11.07
CA ARG A 103 -6.61 11.31 -11.42
C ARG A 103 -6.34 11.27 -12.94
N LEU A 104 -7.31 11.58 -13.79
CA LEU A 104 -7.18 11.51 -15.26
C LEU A 104 -5.95 12.26 -15.82
N HIS A 105 -5.59 13.39 -15.21
CA HIS A 105 -4.48 14.23 -15.65
C HIS A 105 -3.08 13.72 -15.22
N CYS A 106 -2.99 12.71 -14.35
CA CYS A 106 -1.74 12.21 -13.80
C CYS A 106 -1.65 10.68 -13.76
N GLN A 107 -2.40 9.98 -14.62
CA GLN A 107 -2.47 8.52 -14.62
C GLN A 107 -1.11 7.86 -14.78
N GLU A 108 -0.30 8.35 -15.71
CA GLU A 108 1.04 7.83 -15.99
C GLU A 108 1.96 7.96 -14.77
N VAL A 109 1.83 9.08 -14.05
CA VAL A 109 2.62 9.35 -12.83
C VAL A 109 2.22 8.38 -11.72
N ILE A 110 0.92 8.15 -11.51
CA ILE A 110 0.43 7.23 -10.47
C ILE A 110 0.82 5.78 -10.79
N ALA A 111 0.68 5.35 -12.05
CA ALA A 111 1.12 4.03 -12.48
C ALA A 111 2.62 3.83 -12.22
N ALA A 112 3.45 4.82 -12.56
CA ALA A 112 4.88 4.81 -12.31
C ALA A 112 5.20 4.78 -10.80
N GLN A 113 4.51 5.57 -9.98
CA GLN A 113 4.68 5.55 -8.52
C GLN A 113 4.35 4.19 -7.91
N GLY A 114 3.23 3.59 -8.33
CA GLY A 114 2.86 2.23 -7.93
C GLY A 114 3.91 1.20 -8.33
N SER A 115 4.44 1.30 -9.54
CA SER A 115 5.50 0.43 -10.05
C SER A 115 6.81 0.59 -9.27
N ILE A 116 7.26 1.82 -9.01
CA ILE A 116 8.47 2.14 -8.23
C ILE A 116 8.35 1.58 -6.80
N LEU A 117 7.22 1.80 -6.14
CA LEU A 117 6.99 1.28 -4.78
C LEU A 117 7.02 -0.25 -4.77
N ALA A 118 6.29 -0.88 -5.70
CA ALA A 118 6.24 -2.34 -5.80
C ALA A 118 7.63 -2.94 -6.09
N GLN A 119 8.40 -2.32 -6.98
CA GLN A 119 9.76 -2.77 -7.31
C GLN A 119 10.71 -2.63 -6.12
N SER A 120 10.65 -1.51 -5.39
CA SER A 120 11.52 -1.26 -4.25
C SER A 120 11.23 -2.21 -3.09
N LEU A 121 9.95 -2.47 -2.82
CA LEU A 121 9.52 -3.42 -1.80
C LEU A 121 9.94 -4.85 -2.16
N ALA A 122 9.70 -5.28 -3.40
CA ALA A 122 10.10 -6.59 -3.90
C ALA A 122 11.63 -6.79 -3.85
N ALA A 123 12.42 -5.76 -4.16
CA ALA A 123 13.88 -5.77 -4.05
C ALA A 123 14.39 -5.92 -2.60
N CYS A 124 13.57 -5.57 -1.62
CA CYS A 124 13.82 -5.80 -0.19
C CYS A 124 13.25 -7.14 0.31
N GLY A 125 12.71 -7.99 -0.57
CA GLY A 125 12.08 -9.25 -0.19
C GLY A 125 10.70 -9.09 0.47
N ILE A 126 10.11 -7.90 0.45
CA ILE A 126 8.79 -7.64 1.02
C ILE A 126 7.73 -8.04 0.00
N PRO A 127 6.82 -8.98 0.32
CA PRO A 127 5.72 -9.34 -0.56
C PRO A 127 4.80 -8.16 -0.77
N VAL A 128 4.48 -7.87 -2.05
CA VAL A 128 3.65 -6.72 -2.41
C VAL A 128 2.56 -7.10 -3.39
N ARG A 129 1.32 -6.68 -3.09
CA ARG A 129 0.17 -6.70 -4.00
C ARG A 129 -0.18 -5.27 -4.38
N VAL A 130 -0.55 -5.05 -5.63
CA VAL A 130 -0.98 -3.73 -6.11
C VAL A 130 -2.39 -3.85 -6.67
N SER A 131 -3.28 -3.02 -6.15
CA SER A 131 -4.68 -2.92 -6.59
C SER A 131 -5.03 -1.47 -6.90
N CYS A 132 -6.04 -1.25 -7.71
CA CYS A 132 -6.63 0.07 -7.90
C CYS A 132 -8.14 0.00 -7.71
N PHE A 133 -8.75 1.11 -7.37
CA PHE A 133 -10.20 1.19 -7.19
C PHE A 133 -10.81 2.41 -7.86
N SER A 134 -12.04 2.26 -8.31
CA SER A 134 -12.92 3.34 -8.77
C SER A 134 -14.39 2.94 -8.59
N SER A 135 -15.27 3.93 -8.59
CA SER A 135 -16.71 3.70 -8.49
C SER A 135 -17.39 4.09 -9.79
N LEU A 136 -18.05 3.10 -10.44
CA LEU A 136 -18.75 3.27 -11.70
C LEU A 136 -20.21 2.84 -11.55
N ARG A 137 -21.15 3.70 -11.94
CA ARG A 137 -22.59 3.42 -11.89
C ARG A 137 -23.08 2.94 -10.51
N GLY A 138 -22.39 3.38 -9.43
CA GLY A 138 -22.72 3.02 -8.03
C GLY A 138 -22.17 1.69 -7.55
N TYR A 139 -21.25 1.09 -8.30
CA TYR A 139 -20.47 -0.07 -7.89
C TYR A 139 -19.01 0.36 -7.70
N THR A 140 -18.45 0.09 -6.53
CA THR A 140 -17.00 0.23 -6.32
C THR A 140 -16.32 -1.04 -6.79
N VAL A 141 -15.39 -0.88 -7.73
CA VAL A 141 -14.61 -1.97 -8.31
C VAL A 141 -13.21 -1.91 -7.77
N LEU A 142 -12.76 -2.98 -7.14
CA LEU A 142 -11.37 -3.20 -6.76
C LEU A 142 -10.74 -4.14 -7.78
N ARG A 143 -9.69 -3.67 -8.47
CA ARG A 143 -8.98 -4.44 -9.50
C ARG A 143 -7.56 -4.72 -9.06
N VAL A 144 -7.19 -5.99 -8.95
CA VAL A 144 -5.80 -6.38 -8.68
C VAL A 144 -4.98 -6.24 -9.96
N LEU A 145 -3.94 -5.42 -9.91
CA LEU A 145 -2.99 -5.18 -11.00
C LEU A 145 -1.77 -6.09 -10.90
N LYS A 146 -1.39 -6.47 -9.68
CA LYS A 146 -0.30 -7.39 -9.38
C LYS A 146 -0.60 -8.15 -8.10
N GLY A 147 -0.62 -9.47 -8.16
CA GLY A 147 -0.73 -10.36 -7.00
C GLY A 147 0.61 -10.63 -6.31
N PHE A 148 0.58 -11.21 -5.10
CA PHE A 148 1.80 -11.56 -4.36
C PHE A 148 2.71 -12.55 -5.11
N LYS A 149 2.13 -13.52 -5.81
CA LYS A 149 2.85 -14.56 -6.54
C LYS A 149 3.40 -14.11 -7.89
N GLU A 150 2.94 -12.97 -8.39
CA GLU A 150 3.35 -12.45 -9.69
C GLU A 150 4.69 -11.72 -9.57
N LYS A 151 5.68 -12.13 -10.37
CA LYS A 151 6.99 -11.46 -10.46
C LYS A 151 6.96 -10.25 -11.38
N SER A 152 6.09 -10.27 -12.39
CA SER A 152 5.96 -9.20 -13.38
C SER A 152 5.22 -7.99 -12.80
N LEU A 153 5.76 -6.80 -13.07
CA LEU A 153 5.13 -5.52 -12.72
C LEU A 153 4.29 -4.95 -13.88
N GLN A 154 4.26 -5.62 -15.03
CA GLN A 154 3.58 -5.12 -16.24
C GLN A 154 2.07 -4.90 -16.03
N GLY A 155 1.44 -5.64 -15.13
CA GLY A 155 0.03 -5.45 -14.77
C GLY A 155 -0.26 -4.05 -14.21
N ILE A 156 0.72 -3.40 -13.56
CA ILE A 156 0.56 -2.05 -13.00
C ILE A 156 0.37 -1.00 -14.10
N CYS A 157 0.95 -1.24 -15.29
CA CYS A 157 0.73 -0.36 -16.45
C CYS A 157 -0.73 -0.34 -16.92
N GLN A 158 -1.56 -1.31 -16.50
CA GLN A 158 -2.99 -1.32 -16.79
C GLN A 158 -3.80 -0.39 -15.88
N TYR A 159 -3.15 0.38 -15.01
CA TYR A 159 -3.83 1.41 -14.24
C TYR A 159 -4.58 2.36 -15.17
N PHE A 160 -5.86 2.59 -14.85
CA PHE A 160 -6.75 3.42 -15.62
C PHE A 160 -7.73 4.13 -14.69
N ALA A 161 -7.74 5.47 -14.72
CA ALA A 161 -8.61 6.29 -13.90
C ALA A 161 -9.97 6.49 -14.58
N SER A 162 -11.05 6.31 -13.82
CA SER A 162 -12.43 6.51 -14.30
C SER A 162 -13.41 6.58 -13.14
N GLY A 163 -14.53 7.26 -13.34
CA GLY A 163 -15.63 7.30 -12.37
C GLY A 163 -15.32 8.08 -11.10
N TRP A 164 -15.96 7.71 -10.02
CA TRP A 164 -15.91 8.34 -8.71
C TRP A 164 -14.99 7.59 -7.73
N ASN A 165 -14.76 8.13 -6.54
CA ASN A 165 -14.01 7.48 -5.49
C ASN A 165 -14.82 7.34 -4.19
N ARG A 166 -15.28 6.13 -3.92
CA ARG A 166 -15.89 5.76 -2.65
C ARG A 166 -14.85 5.08 -1.77
N ASP A 167 -13.97 5.89 -1.20
CA ASP A 167 -12.76 5.44 -0.48
C ASP A 167 -13.10 4.49 0.67
N GLY A 168 -14.15 4.79 1.44
CA GLY A 168 -14.57 3.93 2.55
C GLY A 168 -14.93 2.51 2.10
N LEU A 169 -15.67 2.38 0.98
CA LEU A 169 -16.04 1.07 0.44
C LEU A 169 -14.82 0.35 -0.18
N ALA A 170 -13.94 1.10 -0.82
CA ALA A 170 -12.68 0.57 -1.36
C ALA A 170 -11.76 0.02 -0.25
N LEU A 171 -11.66 0.73 0.87
CA LEU A 171 -10.93 0.28 2.06
C LEU A 171 -11.52 -1.00 2.65
N ARG A 172 -12.86 -1.09 2.73
CA ARG A 172 -13.54 -2.31 3.17
C ARG A 172 -13.22 -3.47 2.24
N ALA A 173 -13.36 -3.28 0.92
CA ALA A 173 -13.04 -4.31 -0.07
C ALA A 173 -11.56 -4.72 -0.04
N ALA A 174 -10.64 -3.79 0.25
CA ALA A 174 -9.24 -4.11 0.45
C ALA A 174 -9.02 -4.95 1.73
N GLY A 175 -9.75 -4.65 2.81
CA GLY A 175 -9.74 -5.47 4.03
C GLY A 175 -10.25 -6.89 3.77
N ASP A 176 -11.39 -7.02 3.09
CA ASP A 176 -11.95 -8.32 2.70
C ASP A 176 -10.98 -9.11 1.80
N LEU A 177 -10.28 -8.42 0.88
CA LEU A 177 -9.26 -9.03 0.03
C LEU A 177 -8.04 -9.51 0.84
N ILE A 178 -7.61 -8.76 1.85
CA ILE A 178 -6.52 -9.15 2.75
C ILE A 178 -6.94 -10.38 3.58
N ASP A 179 -8.16 -10.40 4.08
CA ASP A 179 -8.69 -11.56 4.83
C ASP A 179 -8.80 -12.83 3.96
N PHE A 180 -9.21 -12.67 2.70
CA PHE A 180 -9.32 -13.77 1.73
C PHE A 180 -7.95 -14.30 1.25
N ASP A 181 -7.01 -13.42 0.96
CA ASP A 181 -5.64 -13.73 0.50
C ASP A 181 -4.62 -12.89 1.27
N PRO A 182 -4.28 -13.30 2.50
CA PRO A 182 -3.42 -12.53 3.39
C PRO A 182 -1.95 -12.45 2.92
N GLY A 183 -1.58 -13.26 1.92
CA GLY A 183 -0.18 -13.35 1.52
C GLY A 183 0.67 -14.16 2.53
N PRO A 184 2.00 -14.09 2.41
CA PRO A 184 2.89 -14.99 3.15
C PRO A 184 3.21 -14.56 4.59
N ALA A 185 2.89 -13.32 5.01
CA ALA A 185 3.22 -12.81 6.34
C ALA A 185 1.97 -12.50 7.17
N ALA A 186 2.09 -12.58 8.48
CA ALA A 186 0.97 -12.39 9.41
C ALA A 186 0.58 -10.92 9.64
N ARG A 187 1.45 -9.97 9.29
CA ARG A 187 1.21 -8.52 9.48
C ARG A 187 0.98 -7.85 8.14
N HIS A 188 0.06 -6.90 8.10
CA HIS A 188 -0.37 -6.24 6.87
C HIS A 188 -0.21 -4.72 6.96
N LEU A 189 0.41 -4.15 5.94
CA LEU A 189 0.51 -2.72 5.72
C LEU A 189 -0.23 -2.35 4.43
N LEU A 190 -1.31 -1.58 4.55
CA LEU A 190 -2.05 -1.03 3.42
C LEU A 190 -1.58 0.41 3.18
N ILE A 191 -1.01 0.68 2.02
CA ILE A 191 -0.57 2.02 1.62
C ILE A 191 -1.48 2.51 0.49
N LEU A 192 -2.18 3.61 0.73
CA LEU A 192 -3.00 4.27 -0.27
C LEU A 192 -2.22 5.35 -1.00
N LEU A 193 -2.38 5.43 -2.32
CA LEU A 193 -2.01 6.59 -3.13
C LEU A 193 -3.30 7.31 -3.50
N THR A 194 -3.59 8.47 -2.89
CA THR A 194 -4.89 9.14 -2.99
C THR A 194 -4.77 10.67 -2.90
N ASP A 195 -5.79 11.38 -3.37
CA ASP A 195 -5.96 12.82 -3.13
C ASP A 195 -6.83 13.12 -1.90
N ALA A 196 -7.29 12.07 -1.22
CA ALA A 196 -8.15 12.17 -0.03
C ALA A 196 -9.39 13.04 -0.24
N SER A 197 -9.99 12.97 -1.44
CA SER A 197 -11.20 13.69 -1.82
C SER A 197 -12.34 12.70 -2.15
N PRO A 198 -12.85 11.95 -1.16
CA PRO A 198 -13.88 10.95 -1.39
C PRO A 198 -15.15 11.58 -1.88
N ASN A 199 -15.63 11.13 -3.05
CA ASN A 199 -16.84 11.62 -3.70
C ASN A 199 -17.48 10.52 -4.54
N ASP A 200 -18.81 10.33 -4.39
CA ASP A 200 -19.58 9.38 -5.19
C ASP A 200 -20.96 9.96 -5.53
N SER A 201 -21.40 9.67 -6.74
CA SER A 201 -22.73 10.04 -7.21
C SER A 201 -23.87 9.36 -6.42
N ARG A 202 -23.59 8.22 -5.75
CA ARG A 202 -24.56 7.54 -4.91
C ARG A 202 -24.55 8.07 -3.49
N ARG A 203 -25.74 8.41 -3.02
CA ARG A 203 -25.96 8.88 -1.64
C ARG A 203 -25.71 7.75 -0.62
N ILE A 204 -25.37 8.14 0.59
CA ILE A 204 -25.44 7.27 1.75
C ILE A 204 -26.91 7.03 2.07
N PRO A 205 -27.36 5.76 2.21
CA PRO A 205 -28.76 5.47 2.49
C PRO A 205 -29.16 6.00 3.88
N PRO A 206 -30.47 6.21 4.11
CA PRO A 206 -31.00 6.57 5.42
C PRO A 206 -30.57 5.59 6.50
N SER A 207 -30.23 6.12 7.69
CA SER A 207 -29.89 5.36 8.89
C SER A 207 -30.58 5.96 10.11
N ALA A 208 -30.49 5.30 11.25
CA ALA A 208 -31.02 5.83 12.51
C ALA A 208 -30.41 7.20 12.88
N GLU A 209 -29.13 7.41 12.54
CA GLU A 209 -28.41 8.66 12.82
C GLU A 209 -28.66 9.73 11.74
N ASN A 210 -29.00 9.31 10.51
CA ASN A 210 -29.28 10.19 9.38
C ASN A 210 -30.51 9.71 8.59
N PRO A 211 -31.75 10.05 9.05
CA PRO A 211 -33.00 9.54 8.47
C PRO A 211 -33.25 9.92 7.02
N LEU A 212 -32.63 11.00 6.52
CA LEU A 212 -32.81 11.48 5.14
C LEU A 212 -31.70 10.96 4.19
N GLY A 213 -30.68 10.30 4.74
CA GLY A 213 -29.45 10.01 4.01
C GLY A 213 -28.71 11.29 3.60
N CYS A 214 -27.48 11.18 3.08
CA CYS A 214 -26.70 12.32 2.61
C CYS A 214 -25.91 11.98 1.33
N GLY A 215 -25.39 13.01 0.65
CA GLY A 215 -24.41 12.83 -0.42
C GLY A 215 -23.13 12.18 0.13
N TYR A 216 -22.45 11.39 -0.70
CA TYR A 216 -21.12 10.87 -0.36
C TYR A 216 -20.08 11.85 -0.89
N GLU A 217 -19.95 12.97 -0.19
CA GLU A 217 -19.04 14.06 -0.54
C GLU A 217 -18.58 14.78 0.73
N ASP A 218 -17.54 15.58 0.63
CA ASP A 218 -17.02 16.42 1.70
C ASP A 218 -16.91 15.70 3.07
N ALA A 219 -17.52 16.28 4.09
CA ALA A 219 -17.45 15.76 5.47
C ALA A 219 -18.01 14.35 5.63
N ALA A 220 -19.05 13.97 4.87
CA ALA A 220 -19.66 12.65 4.96
C ALA A 220 -18.75 11.57 4.37
N GLY A 221 -18.15 11.82 3.21
CA GLY A 221 -17.16 10.92 2.60
C GLY A 221 -15.91 10.77 3.45
N VAL A 222 -15.40 11.89 3.99
CA VAL A 222 -14.24 11.91 4.90
C VAL A 222 -14.53 11.11 6.18
N ALA A 223 -15.70 11.28 6.80
CA ALA A 223 -16.07 10.58 8.01
C ALA A 223 -16.21 9.07 7.80
N ASP A 224 -16.83 8.64 6.69
CA ASP A 224 -16.94 7.23 6.31
C ASP A 224 -15.56 6.62 6.07
N THR A 225 -14.71 7.28 5.28
CA THR A 225 -13.35 6.83 5.00
C THR A 225 -12.54 6.69 6.30
N ALA A 226 -12.59 7.69 7.19
CA ALA A 226 -11.92 7.64 8.48
C ALA A 226 -12.44 6.51 9.38
N ALA A 227 -13.74 6.22 9.33
CA ALA A 227 -14.33 5.10 10.06
C ALA A 227 -13.80 3.76 9.56
N GLN A 228 -13.64 3.59 8.22
CA GLN A 228 -13.09 2.36 7.65
C GLN A 228 -11.59 2.21 7.93
N VAL A 229 -10.80 3.29 7.91
CA VAL A 229 -9.40 3.25 8.35
C VAL A 229 -9.30 2.73 9.79
N ARG A 230 -10.12 3.26 10.71
CA ARG A 230 -10.15 2.78 12.09
C ARG A 230 -10.63 1.33 12.21
N ALA A 231 -11.55 0.88 11.35
CA ALA A 231 -12.00 -0.51 11.32
C ALA A 231 -10.86 -1.45 10.92
N LEU A 232 -10.12 -1.14 9.86
CA LEU A 232 -8.95 -1.91 9.43
C LEU A 232 -7.86 -1.97 10.51
N GLN A 233 -7.60 -0.84 11.17
CA GLN A 233 -6.62 -0.79 12.27
C GLN A 233 -7.02 -1.69 13.44
N ARG A 234 -8.33 -1.79 13.76
CA ARG A 234 -8.84 -2.73 14.78
C ARG A 234 -8.71 -4.20 14.38
N MET A 235 -8.66 -4.49 13.07
CA MET A 235 -8.36 -5.82 12.52
C MET A 235 -6.84 -6.12 12.50
N GLY A 236 -6.00 -5.19 12.97
CA GLY A 236 -4.54 -5.34 12.96
C GLY A 236 -3.88 -4.95 11.64
N ILE A 237 -4.63 -4.40 10.68
CA ILE A 237 -4.10 -3.91 9.41
C ILE A 237 -3.61 -2.47 9.60
N ARG A 238 -2.33 -2.23 9.37
CA ARG A 238 -1.78 -0.87 9.38
C ARG A 238 -2.18 -0.14 8.10
N VAL A 239 -2.63 1.11 8.24
CA VAL A 239 -3.07 1.94 7.10
C VAL A 239 -2.26 3.22 7.06
N SER A 240 -1.60 3.46 5.94
CA SER A 240 -0.82 4.66 5.66
C SER A 240 -1.20 5.25 4.30
N ALA A 241 -1.00 6.55 4.09
CA ALA A 241 -1.33 7.20 2.83
C ALA A 241 -0.17 8.03 2.27
N VAL A 242 0.07 7.90 0.97
CA VAL A 242 0.83 8.84 0.17
C VAL A 242 -0.18 9.81 -0.44
N PHE A 243 -0.22 11.01 0.10
CA PHE A 243 -1.18 12.04 -0.27
C PHE A 243 -0.64 12.89 -1.43
N MET A 244 -1.42 12.93 -2.51
CA MET A 244 -1.09 13.63 -3.76
C MET A 244 -2.13 14.70 -4.12
N GLY A 245 -2.91 15.13 -3.15
CA GLY A 245 -3.95 16.13 -3.34
C GLY A 245 -3.46 17.57 -3.21
N GLU A 246 -4.37 18.48 -3.52
CA GLU A 246 -4.18 19.93 -3.36
C GLU A 246 -4.16 20.33 -1.88
N ASP A 247 -3.81 21.62 -1.62
CA ASP A 247 -3.78 22.16 -0.25
C ASP A 247 -5.16 22.12 0.41
N GLY A 248 -6.23 22.28 -0.37
CA GLY A 248 -7.62 22.24 0.12
C GLY A 248 -8.01 20.88 0.72
N SER A 249 -7.49 19.77 0.19
CA SER A 249 -7.80 18.42 0.68
C SER A 249 -6.86 17.95 1.81
N ALA A 250 -5.85 18.74 2.17
CA ALA A 250 -4.88 18.35 3.20
C ALA A 250 -5.52 18.15 4.59
N GLY A 251 -6.53 18.95 4.92
CA GLY A 251 -7.30 18.81 6.16
C GLY A 251 -8.08 17.49 6.22
N ALA A 252 -8.73 17.10 5.11
CA ALA A 252 -9.43 15.84 4.96
C ALA A 252 -8.45 14.65 5.10
N ALA A 253 -7.32 14.71 4.41
CA ALA A 253 -6.28 13.68 4.51
C ALA A 253 -5.76 13.52 5.94
N ALA A 254 -5.53 14.62 6.66
CA ALA A 254 -5.11 14.59 8.06
C ALA A 254 -6.19 14.01 8.99
N GLN A 255 -7.46 14.27 8.72
CA GLN A 255 -8.58 13.71 9.48
C GLN A 255 -8.73 12.21 9.25
N ILE A 256 -8.46 11.71 8.03
CA ILE A 256 -8.58 10.29 7.68
C ILE A 256 -7.38 9.50 8.20
N TYR A 257 -6.16 9.94 7.92
CA TYR A 257 -4.94 9.15 8.12
C TYR A 257 -4.08 9.61 9.30
N GLY A 258 -4.34 10.79 9.86
CA GLY A 258 -3.58 11.34 10.98
C GLY A 258 -2.08 11.47 10.69
N LYS A 259 -1.26 10.94 11.59
CA LYS A 259 0.21 10.93 11.45
C LYS A 259 0.74 9.97 10.38
N ASN A 260 -0.07 9.00 9.96
CA ASN A 260 0.30 7.95 9.01
C ASN A 260 0.10 8.42 7.56
N MET A 261 0.40 9.67 7.29
CA MET A 261 0.30 10.29 5.98
C MET A 261 1.62 10.97 5.60
N ALA A 262 2.02 10.83 4.35
CA ALA A 262 3.12 11.59 3.78
C ALA A 262 2.66 12.28 2.50
N ARG A 263 2.83 13.60 2.43
CA ARG A 263 2.46 14.39 1.25
C ARG A 263 3.60 14.42 0.24
N ILE A 264 3.24 14.28 -1.04
CA ILE A 264 4.16 14.46 -2.16
C ILE A 264 3.54 15.39 -3.20
N ARG A 265 4.40 16.15 -3.90
CA ARG A 265 4.03 17.01 -5.04
C ARG A 265 4.68 16.56 -6.34
N GLY A 266 5.64 15.63 -6.28
CA GLY A 266 6.35 15.14 -7.44
C GLY A 266 7.03 13.79 -7.17
N MET A 267 7.53 13.18 -8.26
CA MET A 267 8.18 11.87 -8.24
C MET A 267 9.47 11.88 -7.40
N ASP A 268 10.19 12.99 -7.36
CA ASP A 268 11.41 13.19 -6.59
C ASP A 268 11.21 13.05 -5.07
N GLN A 269 9.99 13.34 -4.59
CA GLN A 269 9.63 13.26 -3.18
C GLN A 269 9.14 11.86 -2.77
N LEU A 270 8.78 11.00 -3.73
CA LEU A 270 8.18 9.69 -3.47
C LEU A 270 9.07 8.82 -2.59
N ALA A 271 10.36 8.71 -2.92
CA ALA A 271 11.28 7.87 -2.15
C ALA A 271 11.38 8.32 -0.68
N ARG A 272 11.47 9.63 -0.44
CA ARG A 272 11.55 10.18 0.92
C ARG A 272 10.24 9.98 1.68
N ALA A 273 9.11 10.22 1.04
CA ALA A 273 7.79 10.15 1.66
C ALA A 273 7.40 8.70 1.98
N ALA A 274 7.42 7.82 0.99
CA ALA A 274 7.11 6.41 1.16
C ALA A 274 8.13 5.70 2.05
N GLY A 275 9.43 6.01 1.89
CA GLY A 275 10.48 5.49 2.76
C GLY A 275 10.23 5.82 4.23
N ARG A 276 9.83 7.07 4.56
CA ARG A 276 9.48 7.47 5.93
C ARG A 276 8.27 6.69 6.47
N LEU A 277 7.20 6.52 5.68
CA LEU A 277 6.03 5.77 6.11
C LEU A 277 6.40 4.31 6.40
N ILE A 278 7.10 3.66 5.48
CA ILE A 278 7.53 2.27 5.64
C ILE A 278 8.49 2.13 6.83
N GLN A 279 9.42 3.07 7.02
CA GLN A 279 10.32 3.08 8.17
C GLN A 279 9.58 3.19 9.50
N ASN A 280 8.58 4.07 9.59
CA ASN A 280 7.77 4.20 10.80
C ASN A 280 7.03 2.90 11.12
N GLU A 281 6.47 2.23 10.09
CA GLU A 281 5.80 0.95 10.27
C GLU A 281 6.76 -0.17 10.67
N ILE A 282 7.97 -0.22 10.10
CA ILE A 282 9.01 -1.19 10.49
C ILE A 282 9.40 -1.00 11.96
N ARG A 283 9.55 0.25 12.44
CA ARG A 283 9.86 0.54 13.85
C ARG A 283 8.75 0.05 14.78
N GLU A 284 7.50 0.41 14.47
CA GLU A 284 6.35 -0.01 15.29
C GLU A 284 6.08 -1.52 15.21
N LEU A 285 6.70 -2.23 14.27
CA LEU A 285 6.65 -3.69 14.19
C LEU A 285 7.76 -4.37 15.01
N GLY A 286 8.84 -3.64 15.34
CA GLY A 286 9.98 -4.12 16.14
C GLY A 286 9.79 -3.94 17.65
N ASP A 287 8.86 -3.05 18.04
CA ASP A 287 8.44 -2.84 19.43
C ASP A 287 7.29 -3.80 19.81
#